data_53d87b666a6febb7e514a101b371ceab
#
_entry.id   53d87b666a6febb7e514a101b371ceab
#
_cell.length_a   1.000
_cell.length_b   1.000
_cell.length_c   1.000
_cell.angle_alpha   90.00
_cell.angle_beta   90.00
_cell.angle_gamma   90.00
#
_symmetry.space_group_name_H-M   'P 1'
#
loop_
_entity.id
_entity.type
_entity.pdbx_description
1 polymer ?
#
loop_
_entity_poly.entity_id
_entity_poly.type
_entity_poly.pdbx_seq_one_letter_code
_entity_poly.pdbx_strand_id
1 'polypeptide(L)'
;MSTSTQLIPIYTSRGDMDAYLAYPYLYNKQGEWIGWVSPERKVFSVHGHYVGWLADGPRILCKLVEGYGANRIVIPVPDEMRINPPAHVPLAPMMPELIFGTIDVLLEQPELLPPVDFGELREDMD
;
A
#
# COMPACT_ATOMS: atom_id res chain seq x y z
N MET A 1 -10.36 -25.40 8.24
CA MET A 1 -9.49 -24.54 9.01
C MET A 1 -9.36 -23.19 8.33
N SER A 2 -9.72 -22.20 9.01
CA SER A 2 -9.58 -20.88 8.44
C SER A 2 -8.17 -20.38 8.71
N THR A 3 -7.59 -19.88 7.68
CA THR A 3 -6.35 -19.17 7.82
C THR A 3 -6.71 -17.72 7.97
N SER A 4 -6.57 -17.22 9.16
CA SER A 4 -6.75 -15.78 9.32
C SER A 4 -5.57 -15.10 8.62
N THR A 5 -5.90 -14.19 7.75
CA THR A 5 -4.87 -13.39 7.12
C THR A 5 -4.26 -12.47 8.17
N GLN A 6 -2.96 -12.57 8.31
CA GLN A 6 -2.28 -11.72 9.26
C GLN A 6 -2.18 -10.30 8.69
N LEU A 7 -2.61 -9.33 9.47
CA LEU A 7 -2.47 -7.92 9.09
C LEU A 7 -1.15 -7.40 9.60
N ILE A 8 -0.35 -6.90 8.68
CA ILE A 8 0.96 -6.33 9.00
C ILE A 8 0.85 -4.82 8.88
N PRO A 9 1.11 -4.08 9.95
CA PRO A 9 1.05 -2.62 9.86
C PRO A 9 2.19 -2.07 9.01
N ILE A 10 1.87 -1.08 8.20
CA ILE A 10 2.84 -0.36 7.38
C ILE A 10 3.01 1.02 8.01
N TYR A 11 4.25 1.39 8.27
CA TYR A 11 4.56 2.62 8.98
C TYR A 11 5.13 3.68 8.03
N THR A 12 4.96 4.93 8.41
CA THR A 12 5.72 6.01 7.78
C THR A 12 7.07 6.12 8.45
N SER A 13 7.96 6.86 7.83
CA SER A 13 9.30 7.07 8.39
C SER A 13 9.25 7.85 9.70
N ARG A 14 8.12 8.45 10.03
CA ARG A 14 7.91 9.11 11.32
C ARG A 14 7.47 8.15 12.40
N GLY A 15 7.21 6.90 12.05
CA GLY A 15 6.76 5.92 13.03
C GLY A 15 5.27 5.80 13.19
N ASP A 16 4.49 6.47 12.33
CA ASP A 16 3.04 6.39 12.37
C ASP A 16 2.55 5.25 11.50
N MET A 17 1.59 4.47 12.00
CA MET A 17 0.98 3.42 11.20
C MET A 17 -0.02 4.07 10.24
N ASP A 18 0.14 3.81 8.95
CA ASP A 18 -0.67 4.48 7.94
C ASP A 18 -1.36 3.52 6.98
N ALA A 19 -1.02 2.24 7.01
CA ALA A 19 -1.65 1.25 6.14
C ALA A 19 -1.48 -0.13 6.75
N TYR A 20 -2.18 -1.11 6.15
CA TYR A 20 -2.07 -2.51 6.54
C TYR A 20 -1.77 -3.36 5.33
N LEU A 21 -0.94 -4.37 5.52
CA LEU A 21 -0.65 -5.36 4.50
C LEU A 21 -1.30 -6.68 4.89
N ALA A 22 -2.26 -7.11 4.09
CA ALA A 22 -2.78 -8.48 4.11
C ALA A 22 -2.28 -9.11 2.83
N TYR A 23 -1.05 -9.55 2.85
CA TYR A 23 -0.30 -9.92 1.65
C TYR A 23 -1.15 -10.77 0.69
N PRO A 24 -1.21 -10.42 -0.58
CA PRO A 24 -0.47 -9.35 -1.27
C PRO A 24 -1.22 -8.01 -1.38
N TYR A 25 -2.24 -7.79 -0.58
CA TYR A 25 -3.11 -6.62 -0.71
C TYR A 25 -2.80 -5.59 0.34
N LEU A 26 -2.89 -4.30 -0.05
CA LEU A 26 -2.68 -3.18 0.85
C LEU A 26 -4.01 -2.49 1.15
N TYR A 27 -4.19 -2.08 2.39
CA TYR A 27 -5.38 -1.38 2.85
C TYR A 27 -4.95 -0.13 3.62
N ASN A 28 -5.76 0.93 3.55
CA ASN A 28 -5.44 2.14 4.29
C ASN A 28 -5.88 1.99 5.76
N LYS A 29 -5.73 3.07 6.53
CA LYS A 29 -6.08 3.03 7.96
C LYS A 29 -7.55 2.73 8.20
N GLN A 30 -8.40 3.11 7.27
CA GLN A 30 -9.83 2.88 7.35
C GLN A 30 -10.22 1.48 6.90
N GLY A 31 -9.26 0.69 6.44
CA GLY A 31 -9.53 -0.66 5.98
C GLY A 31 -9.95 -0.76 4.52
N GLU A 32 -9.78 0.28 3.75
CA GLU A 32 -10.14 0.30 2.34
C GLU A 32 -8.96 -0.17 1.48
N TRP A 33 -9.25 -0.96 0.45
CA TRP A 33 -8.22 -1.49 -0.43
C TRP A 33 -7.56 -0.36 -1.22
N ILE A 34 -6.23 -0.32 -1.18
CA ILE A 34 -5.48 0.75 -1.85
C ILE A 34 -4.39 0.25 -2.78
N GLY A 35 -4.07 -1.05 -2.77
CA GLY A 35 -3.00 -1.49 -3.64
C GLY A 35 -2.66 -2.96 -3.52
N TRP A 36 -1.59 -3.34 -4.21
CA TRP A 36 -1.16 -4.73 -4.32
C TRP A 36 0.37 -4.76 -4.32
N VAL A 37 0.92 -5.78 -3.69
CA VAL A 37 2.37 -5.97 -3.61
C VAL A 37 2.73 -7.23 -4.39
N SER A 38 3.65 -7.09 -5.35
CA SER A 38 4.08 -8.21 -6.16
C SER A 38 5.06 -9.09 -5.40
N PRO A 39 5.34 -10.30 -5.93
CA PRO A 39 6.36 -11.16 -5.30
C PRO A 39 7.73 -10.52 -5.22
N GLU A 40 8.03 -9.56 -6.10
CA GLU A 40 9.28 -8.81 -6.08
C GLU A 40 9.25 -7.62 -5.14
N ARG A 41 8.20 -7.51 -4.32
CA ARG A 41 7.99 -6.42 -3.37
C ARG A 41 7.75 -5.07 -4.02
N LYS A 42 7.30 -5.06 -5.26
CA LYS A 42 6.87 -3.83 -5.93
C LYS A 42 5.44 -3.51 -5.54
N VAL A 43 5.18 -2.24 -5.30
CA VAL A 43 3.86 -1.77 -4.86
C VAL A 43 3.15 -1.11 -6.03
N PHE A 44 1.91 -1.53 -6.27
CA PHE A 44 1.07 -0.99 -7.34
C PHE A 44 -0.23 -0.47 -6.74
N SER A 45 -0.76 0.61 -7.31
CA SER A 45 -2.05 1.15 -6.91
C SER A 45 -3.18 0.22 -7.37
N VAL A 46 -4.40 0.52 -6.93
CA VAL A 46 -5.58 -0.26 -7.36
C VAL A 46 -5.81 -0.15 -8.86
N HIS A 47 -5.25 0.87 -9.50
CA HIS A 47 -5.34 1.05 -10.94
C HIS A 47 -4.20 0.37 -11.71
N GLY A 48 -3.28 -0.28 -11.00
CA GLY A 48 -2.19 -1.01 -11.62
C GLY A 48 -0.97 -0.16 -11.93
N HIS A 49 -0.87 1.04 -11.39
CA HIS A 49 0.30 1.90 -11.58
C HIS A 49 1.36 1.58 -10.54
N TYR A 50 2.62 1.48 -11.00
CA TYR A 50 3.73 1.27 -10.09
C TYR A 50 3.91 2.51 -9.21
N VAL A 51 4.03 2.28 -7.90
CA VAL A 51 4.12 3.37 -6.93
C VAL A 51 5.47 3.38 -6.23
N GLY A 52 6.06 2.21 -6.00
CA GLY A 52 7.30 2.12 -5.26
C GLY A 52 7.55 0.68 -4.84
N TRP A 53 8.26 0.51 -3.74
CA TRP A 53 8.56 -0.84 -3.25
C TRP A 53 8.35 -0.92 -1.76
N LEU A 54 8.13 -2.15 -1.30
CA LEU A 54 7.96 -2.43 0.14
C LEU A 54 9.34 -2.63 0.75
N ALA A 55 9.73 -1.71 1.60
CA ALA A 55 11.01 -1.74 2.27
C ALA A 55 10.86 -2.25 3.70
N ASP A 56 11.99 -2.45 4.34
CA ASP A 56 11.96 -2.86 5.73
C ASP A 56 11.35 -1.76 6.59
N GLY A 57 10.71 -2.21 7.63
CA GLY A 57 9.99 -1.34 8.55
C GLY A 57 8.70 -1.99 9.01
N PRO A 58 7.73 -2.39 8.16
CA PRO A 58 7.77 -2.10 6.72
C PRO A 58 7.27 -0.71 6.39
N ARG A 59 7.78 -0.17 5.31
CA ARG A 59 7.34 1.12 4.75
C ARG A 59 7.33 1.03 3.22
N ILE A 60 6.63 1.97 2.59
CA ILE A 60 6.55 2.04 1.14
C ILE A 60 7.39 3.21 0.67
N LEU A 61 8.40 2.91 -0.12
CA LEU A 61 9.36 3.91 -0.59
C LEU A 61 9.34 3.97 -2.11
N CYS A 62 9.77 5.10 -2.67
CA CYS A 62 9.95 5.22 -4.12
C CYS A 62 11.08 6.18 -4.40
N LYS A 63 11.60 6.12 -5.63
CA LYS A 63 12.63 7.05 -6.06
C LYS A 63 12.00 8.35 -6.52
N LEU A 64 12.60 9.45 -6.10
CA LEU A 64 12.06 10.76 -6.39
C LEU A 64 11.99 11.06 -7.88
N VAL A 65 12.99 10.57 -8.63
CA VAL A 65 13.08 10.88 -10.07
C VAL A 65 12.48 9.80 -10.96
N GLU A 66 11.89 8.78 -10.37
CA GLU A 66 11.28 7.70 -11.15
C GLU A 66 9.94 8.15 -11.69
N GLY A 67 9.65 7.84 -12.95
CA GLY A 67 8.36 8.16 -13.52
C GLY A 67 7.29 7.20 -13.02
N TYR A 68 6.15 7.74 -12.64
CA TYR A 68 5.03 6.94 -12.18
C TYR A 68 4.01 6.80 -13.27
N GLY A 69 3.34 5.67 -13.29
CA GLY A 69 2.17 5.48 -14.12
C GLY A 69 2.43 5.37 -15.59
N ALA A 70 3.70 5.30 -15.99
CA ALA A 70 4.02 5.15 -17.41
C ALA A 70 3.46 3.84 -17.96
N ASN A 71 3.52 2.78 -17.16
CA ASN A 71 3.01 1.46 -17.53
C ASN A 71 2.03 0.98 -16.47
N ARG A 72 0.92 0.44 -16.93
CA ARG A 72 -0.08 -0.15 -16.05
C ARG A 72 -0.06 -1.65 -16.21
N ILE A 73 -0.29 -2.35 -15.12
CA ILE A 73 -0.53 -3.79 -15.17
C ILE A 73 -1.92 -4.07 -14.59
N VAL A 74 -2.43 -5.24 -14.91
CA VAL A 74 -3.67 -5.72 -14.31
C VAL A 74 -3.28 -6.42 -13.03
N ILE A 75 -3.74 -5.91 -11.89
CA ILE A 75 -3.44 -6.50 -10.60
C ILE A 75 -4.60 -7.37 -10.14
N PRO A 76 -4.34 -8.37 -9.29
CA PRO A 76 -5.42 -9.15 -8.71
C PRO A 76 -6.29 -8.29 -7.82
N VAL A 77 -7.58 -8.64 -7.76
CA VAL A 77 -8.54 -7.94 -6.92
C VAL A 77 -8.78 -8.82 -5.68
N PRO A 78 -8.77 -8.24 -4.48
CA PRO A 78 -9.00 -9.03 -3.27
C PRO A 78 -10.45 -9.49 -3.18
N ASP A 79 -10.67 -10.56 -2.44
CA ASP A 79 -12.03 -11.01 -2.13
C ASP A 79 -12.76 -9.97 -1.30
N GLU A 80 -12.03 -9.27 -0.45
CA GLU A 80 -12.61 -8.23 0.40
C GLU A 80 -11.99 -6.89 0.07
N MET A 81 -12.84 -5.96 -0.39
CA MET A 81 -12.41 -4.60 -0.71
C MET A 81 -12.23 -3.77 0.56
N ARG A 82 -12.75 -4.25 1.67
CA ARG A 82 -12.69 -3.53 2.94
C ARG A 82 -12.46 -4.52 4.06
N ILE A 83 -11.56 -4.19 4.96
CA ILE A 83 -11.28 -5.01 6.14
C ILE A 83 -11.55 -4.18 7.39
N ASN A 84 -11.65 -4.86 8.51
CA ASN A 84 -11.78 -4.19 9.81
C ASN A 84 -10.39 -3.99 10.39
N PRO A 85 -9.93 -2.74 10.52
CA PRO A 85 -8.62 -2.51 11.11
C PRO A 85 -8.59 -2.94 12.57
N PRO A 86 -7.46 -3.43 13.05
CA PRO A 86 -7.36 -3.78 14.47
C PRO A 86 -7.37 -2.53 15.35
N ALA A 87 -7.80 -2.72 16.60
CA ALA A 87 -7.87 -1.61 17.55
C ALA A 87 -6.47 -1.12 17.95
N HIS A 88 -5.50 -2.02 17.94
CA HIS A 88 -4.14 -1.71 18.38
C HIS A 88 -3.13 -2.26 17.42
N VAL A 89 -2.03 -1.54 17.26
CA VAL A 89 -0.90 -1.99 16.48
C VAL A 89 0.36 -1.79 17.31
N PRO A 90 1.40 -2.58 17.09
CA PRO A 90 2.65 -2.37 17.82
C PRO A 90 3.30 -1.06 17.40
N LEU A 91 4.18 -0.57 18.24
CA LEU A 91 4.97 0.60 17.90
C LEU A 91 5.88 0.28 16.72
N ALA A 92 6.17 1.32 15.93
CA ALA A 92 7.04 1.15 14.78
C ALA A 92 8.45 0.77 15.25
N PRO A 93 9.11 -0.12 14.49
CA PRO A 93 10.52 -0.40 14.78
C PRO A 93 11.39 0.79 14.39
N MET A 94 12.62 0.79 14.88
CA MET A 94 13.58 1.76 14.39
C MET A 94 13.89 1.45 12.94
N MET A 95 13.88 2.48 12.11
CA MET A 95 14.09 2.34 10.69
C MET A 95 15.27 3.21 10.27
N PRO A 96 16.05 2.74 9.29
CA PRO A 96 17.15 3.56 8.81
C PRO A 96 16.66 4.80 8.10
N GLU A 97 17.49 5.82 8.05
CA GLU A 97 17.17 7.03 7.33
C GLU A 97 17.06 6.73 5.84
N LEU A 98 16.26 7.55 5.16
CA LEU A 98 16.06 7.36 3.73
C LEU A 98 17.32 7.77 2.97
N ILE A 99 17.63 7.00 1.93
CA ILE A 99 18.74 7.33 1.02
C ILE A 99 18.32 8.54 0.20
N PHE A 100 19.27 9.41 -0.08
CA PHE A 100 19.01 10.59 -0.87
C PHE A 100 18.33 10.21 -2.19
N GLY A 101 17.28 10.94 -2.54
CA GLY A 101 16.51 10.66 -3.74
C GLY A 101 15.38 9.65 -3.54
N THR A 102 15.20 9.18 -2.31
CA THR A 102 14.13 8.24 -1.97
C THR A 102 13.13 8.94 -1.07
N ILE A 103 11.85 8.74 -1.31
CA ILE A 103 10.79 9.32 -0.48
C ILE A 103 9.90 8.22 0.08
N ASP A 104 9.24 8.55 1.18
CA ASP A 104 8.26 7.71 1.84
C ASP A 104 6.90 8.04 1.23
N VAL A 105 6.30 7.07 0.54
CA VAL A 105 5.09 7.32 -0.25
C VAL A 105 3.92 7.71 0.64
N LEU A 106 3.68 6.97 1.72
CA LEU A 106 2.53 7.26 2.57
C LEU A 106 2.67 8.60 3.29
N LEU A 107 3.90 9.04 3.54
CA LEU A 107 4.15 10.29 4.20
C LEU A 107 4.11 11.47 3.23
N GLU A 108 4.73 11.32 2.08
CA GLU A 108 4.94 12.43 1.16
C GLU A 108 3.95 12.48 0.00
N GLN A 109 3.51 11.32 -0.48
CA GLN A 109 2.63 11.23 -1.65
C GLN A 109 1.57 10.17 -1.47
N PRO A 110 0.76 10.25 -0.40
CA PRO A 110 -0.27 9.23 -0.17
C PRO A 110 -1.30 9.17 -1.28
N GLU A 111 -1.44 10.22 -2.06
CA GLU A 111 -2.38 10.25 -3.18
C GLU A 111 -2.03 9.23 -4.28
N LEU A 112 -0.82 8.67 -4.25
CA LEU A 112 -0.46 7.63 -5.21
C LEU A 112 -1.16 6.31 -4.93
N LEU A 113 -1.72 6.16 -3.73
CA LEU A 113 -2.42 4.95 -3.31
C LEU A 113 -3.84 5.31 -2.86
N PRO A 114 -4.69 5.80 -3.78
CA PRO A 114 -6.06 6.14 -3.41
C PRO A 114 -6.89 4.88 -3.21
N PRO A 115 -7.93 4.96 -2.38
CA PRO A 115 -8.86 3.83 -2.28
C PRO A 115 -9.70 3.72 -3.54
N VAL A 116 -10.28 2.52 -3.72
CA VAL A 116 -11.17 2.30 -4.85
C VAL A 116 -12.42 3.15 -4.68
N ASP A 117 -12.79 3.83 -5.77
CA ASP A 117 -14.05 4.56 -5.82
C ASP A 117 -15.07 3.63 -6.47
N PHE A 118 -16.12 3.29 -5.72
CA PHE A 118 -17.15 2.40 -6.24
C PHE A 118 -17.82 2.97 -7.48
N GLY A 119 -17.88 4.31 -7.59
CA GLY A 119 -18.40 4.93 -8.81
C GLY A 119 -17.52 4.63 -10.00
N GLU A 120 -16.21 4.68 -9.82
CA GLU A 120 -15.28 4.34 -10.89
C GLU A 120 -15.44 2.88 -11.31
N LEU A 121 -15.56 1.97 -10.34
CA LEU A 121 -15.75 0.57 -10.64
C LEU A 121 -17.04 0.34 -11.43
N ARG A 122 -18.09 1.07 -11.07
CA ARG A 122 -19.36 0.94 -11.74
C ARG A 122 -19.25 1.39 -13.19
N GLU A 123 -18.56 2.47 -13.44
CA GLU A 123 -18.34 2.96 -14.79
C GLU A 123 -17.54 1.96 -15.62
N ASP A 124 -16.53 1.35 -15.01
CA ASP A 124 -15.71 0.39 -15.70
C ASP A 124 -16.49 -0.87 -16.06
N MET A 125 -17.54 -1.15 -15.33
CA MET A 125 -18.35 -2.34 -15.57
C MET A 125 -19.41 -2.12 -16.63
N ASP A 126 -19.68 -0.89 -16.99
CA ASP A 126 -20.62 -0.56 -18.07
C ASP A 126 -19.95 -0.80 -19.44
#